data_f5723bca06b7286911ba133de4abcc17
#
_entry.id   f5723bca06b7286911ba133de4abcc17
#
_cell.length_a   1.000
_cell.length_b   1.000
_cell.length_c   1.000
_cell.angle_alpha   90.00
_cell.angle_beta   90.00
_cell.angle_gamma   90.00
#
_symmetry.space_group_name_H-M   'P 1'
#
loop_
_entity.id
_entity.type
_entity.pdbx_description
1 polymer ?
#
loop_
_entity_poly.entity_id
_entity_poly.type
_entity_poly.pdbx_seq_one_letter_code
_entity_poly.pdbx_strand_id
1 'polypeptide(L)'
;VEWDTTADNLGPQLDALFRVLNTPENRRRGVPDSLARFPYVNGGIFDGTSTAGFLTNDFRDALVAACRFRWTQISPAVFGSMFQLVKSKQARRGDGEHYTSEENILKTIGPLFLDEYRARADRLIQNKTTTRREVIGLIEEMAANIYVDPACGAGNFLNLAYAKLREIETDLLADQRRRTGSLDLSLDVTLDQRIH
;
A
#
# COMPACT_ATOMS: atom_id res chain seq x y z
N VAL A 1 -18.43 -17.72 -4.13
CA VAL A 1 -19.11 -16.57 -4.81
C VAL A 1 -19.16 -16.78 -6.32
N GLU A 2 -18.07 -17.17 -6.96
CA GLU A 2 -18.04 -17.34 -8.43
C GLU A 2 -18.83 -18.57 -8.93
N TRP A 3 -18.93 -19.61 -8.11
CA TRP A 3 -19.67 -20.84 -8.40
C TRP A 3 -21.17 -20.75 -8.06
N ASP A 4 -21.56 -19.77 -7.22
CA ASP A 4 -22.96 -19.49 -6.94
C ASP A 4 -23.54 -18.60 -8.03
N THR A 5 -24.61 -19.05 -8.67
CA THR A 5 -25.30 -18.28 -9.72
C THR A 5 -26.29 -17.26 -9.15
N THR A 6 -26.58 -17.34 -7.84
CA THR A 6 -27.48 -16.43 -7.13
C THR A 6 -26.78 -15.76 -5.96
N ALA A 7 -27.37 -14.69 -5.43
CA ALA A 7 -26.84 -13.96 -4.28
C ALA A 7 -27.27 -14.55 -2.92
N ASP A 8 -28.02 -15.64 -2.90
CA ASP A 8 -28.69 -16.16 -1.68
C ASP A 8 -27.73 -16.44 -0.52
N ASN A 9 -26.52 -16.95 -0.82
CA ASN A 9 -25.50 -17.27 0.18
C ASN A 9 -24.38 -16.21 0.26
N LEU A 10 -24.47 -15.13 -0.47
CA LEU A 10 -23.37 -14.15 -0.57
C LEU A 10 -23.08 -13.46 0.75
N GLY A 11 -24.11 -13.06 1.50
CA GLY A 11 -23.97 -12.44 2.81
C GLY A 11 -23.18 -13.33 3.79
N PRO A 12 -23.63 -14.57 4.08
CA PRO A 12 -22.89 -15.50 4.93
C PRO A 12 -21.46 -15.79 4.45
N GLN A 13 -21.21 -15.85 3.14
CA GLN A 13 -19.87 -16.06 2.59
C GLN A 13 -18.96 -14.84 2.85
N LEU A 14 -19.47 -13.62 2.70
CA LEU A 14 -18.71 -12.39 3.01
C LEU A 14 -18.44 -12.27 4.51
N ASP A 15 -19.42 -12.60 5.36
CA ASP A 15 -19.22 -12.59 6.81
C ASP A 15 -18.14 -13.60 7.23
N ALA A 16 -18.14 -14.80 6.64
CA ALA A 16 -17.10 -15.79 6.88
C ALA A 16 -15.71 -15.29 6.43
N LEU A 17 -15.64 -14.65 5.27
CA LEU A 17 -14.39 -14.05 4.76
C LEU A 17 -13.89 -12.91 5.69
N PHE A 18 -14.76 -11.96 6.07
CA PHE A 18 -14.40 -10.85 6.92
C PHE A 18 -13.94 -11.32 8.31
N ARG A 19 -14.57 -12.36 8.85
CA ARG A 19 -14.11 -12.98 10.10
C ARG A 19 -12.71 -13.57 9.96
N VAL A 20 -12.40 -14.21 8.84
CA VAL A 20 -11.06 -14.74 8.57
C VAL A 20 -10.04 -13.61 8.43
N LEU A 21 -10.37 -12.55 7.68
CA LEU A 21 -9.51 -11.38 7.52
C LEU A 21 -9.23 -10.67 8.87
N ASN A 22 -10.19 -10.71 9.81
CA ASN A 22 -10.03 -10.12 11.15
C ASN A 22 -9.37 -11.06 12.17
N THR A 23 -9.04 -12.30 11.80
CA THR A 23 -8.48 -13.29 12.72
C THR A 23 -7.03 -13.60 12.34
N PRO A 24 -6.03 -13.33 13.22
CA PRO A 24 -4.64 -13.75 12.99
C PRO A 24 -4.54 -15.25 12.68
N GLU A 25 -3.66 -15.64 11.77
CA GLU A 25 -3.54 -17.00 11.24
C GLU A 25 -3.37 -18.04 12.36
N ASN A 26 -2.57 -17.74 13.37
CA ASN A 26 -2.31 -18.63 14.54
C ASN A 26 -3.52 -18.82 15.45
N ARG A 27 -4.56 -18.00 15.32
CA ARG A 27 -5.81 -18.09 16.11
C ARG A 27 -6.98 -18.70 15.34
N ARG A 28 -6.81 -18.96 14.04
CA ARG A 28 -7.85 -19.54 13.18
C ARG A 28 -8.08 -21.01 13.52
N ARG A 29 -9.34 -21.40 13.68
CA ARG A 29 -9.76 -22.79 13.93
C ARG A 29 -10.94 -23.14 13.05
N GLY A 30 -10.91 -24.33 12.42
CA GLY A 30 -12.01 -24.82 11.60
C GLY A 30 -12.32 -23.99 10.36
N VAL A 31 -11.36 -23.24 9.85
CA VAL A 31 -11.50 -22.41 8.65
C VAL A 31 -11.32 -23.31 7.41
N PRO A 32 -12.24 -23.27 6.43
CA PRO A 32 -12.08 -23.98 5.16
C PRO A 32 -10.79 -23.55 4.43
N ASP A 33 -10.14 -24.50 3.75
CA ASP A 33 -8.87 -24.24 3.03
C ASP A 33 -8.94 -23.09 2.03
N SER A 34 -10.11 -22.91 1.40
CA SER A 34 -10.35 -21.81 0.46
C SER A 34 -10.25 -20.43 1.14
N LEU A 35 -10.65 -20.31 2.39
CA LEU A 35 -10.60 -19.09 3.18
C LEU A 35 -9.28 -18.95 3.96
N ALA A 36 -8.64 -20.06 4.32
CA ALA A 36 -7.40 -20.06 5.08
C ALA A 36 -6.24 -19.38 4.35
N ARG A 37 -6.33 -19.27 3.02
CA ARG A 37 -5.31 -18.60 2.16
C ARG A 37 -5.29 -17.09 2.27
N PHE A 38 -6.34 -16.47 2.81
CA PHE A 38 -6.39 -15.02 2.95
C PHE A 38 -5.53 -14.58 4.13
N PRO A 39 -4.69 -13.51 3.97
CA PRO A 39 -3.87 -12.99 5.06
C PRO A 39 -4.75 -12.32 6.12
N TYR A 40 -4.22 -12.21 7.33
CA TYR A 40 -4.81 -11.35 8.36
C TYR A 40 -4.64 -9.87 7.98
N VAL A 41 -5.72 -9.11 8.09
CA VAL A 41 -5.73 -7.67 7.84
C VAL A 41 -5.86 -6.94 9.17
N ASN A 42 -4.75 -6.40 9.67
CA ASN A 42 -4.72 -5.61 10.88
C ASN A 42 -5.33 -4.21 10.65
N GLY A 43 -5.83 -3.56 11.70
CA GLY A 43 -6.29 -2.17 11.66
C GLY A 43 -7.80 -1.97 11.86
N GLY A 44 -8.54 -2.99 12.27
CA GLY A 44 -9.95 -2.87 12.65
C GLY A 44 -10.94 -2.67 11.50
N ILE A 45 -10.51 -2.76 10.24
CA ILE A 45 -11.41 -2.63 9.07
C ILE A 45 -12.54 -3.66 9.10
N PHE A 46 -12.25 -4.87 9.58
CA PHE A 46 -13.20 -5.98 9.67
C PHE A 46 -13.66 -6.27 11.09
N ASP A 47 -13.45 -5.35 12.04
CA ASP A 47 -13.75 -5.55 13.47
C ASP A 47 -15.25 -5.40 13.79
N GLY A 48 -16.03 -4.89 12.87
CA GLY A 48 -17.49 -4.77 13.02
C GLY A 48 -18.21 -6.08 12.77
N THR A 49 -19.33 -6.31 13.46
CA THR A 49 -20.32 -7.31 13.05
C THR A 49 -20.94 -6.88 11.74
N SER A 50 -20.47 -7.45 10.65
CA SER A 50 -21.15 -7.30 9.36
C SER A 50 -22.38 -8.19 9.40
N THR A 51 -23.54 -7.61 9.52
CA THR A 51 -24.78 -8.26 9.11
C THR A 51 -24.97 -7.86 7.64
N ALA A 52 -24.31 -8.58 6.73
CA ALA A 52 -24.63 -8.46 5.32
C ALA A 52 -26.10 -8.89 5.16
N GLY A 53 -26.97 -7.91 5.00
CA GLY A 53 -28.39 -8.14 4.73
C GLY A 53 -28.60 -8.89 3.41
N PHE A 54 -29.83 -8.94 2.95
CA PHE A 54 -30.12 -9.52 1.65
C PHE A 54 -29.40 -8.76 0.54
N LEU A 55 -28.45 -9.43 -0.11
CA LEU A 55 -27.68 -8.89 -1.24
C LEU A 55 -28.36 -9.29 -2.56
N THR A 56 -28.35 -8.38 -3.53
CA THR A 56 -28.96 -8.63 -4.84
C THR A 56 -27.97 -9.34 -5.78
N ASN A 57 -28.52 -9.96 -6.85
CA ASN A 57 -27.69 -10.54 -7.90
C ASN A 57 -26.84 -9.49 -8.61
N ASP A 58 -27.35 -8.26 -8.79
CA ASP A 58 -26.58 -7.14 -9.36
C ASP A 58 -25.35 -6.81 -8.49
N PHE A 59 -25.52 -6.81 -7.16
CA PHE A 59 -24.39 -6.63 -6.23
C PHE A 59 -23.37 -7.76 -6.36
N ARG A 60 -23.84 -9.02 -6.44
CA ARG A 60 -22.97 -10.19 -6.66
C ARG A 60 -22.15 -10.03 -7.93
N ASP A 61 -22.80 -9.67 -9.03
CA ASP A 61 -22.14 -9.54 -10.33
C ASP A 61 -21.11 -8.39 -10.34
N ALA A 62 -21.45 -7.26 -9.72
CA ALA A 62 -20.52 -6.17 -9.51
C ALA A 62 -19.31 -6.60 -8.65
N LEU A 63 -19.53 -7.36 -7.58
CA LEU A 63 -18.45 -7.88 -6.73
C LEU A 63 -17.55 -8.85 -7.50
N VAL A 64 -18.10 -9.77 -8.29
CA VAL A 64 -17.33 -10.69 -9.12
C VAL A 64 -16.52 -9.92 -10.17
N ALA A 65 -17.11 -8.90 -10.82
CA ALA A 65 -16.40 -8.04 -11.75
C ALA A 65 -15.24 -7.30 -11.06
N ALA A 66 -15.47 -6.77 -9.86
CA ALA A 66 -14.43 -6.13 -9.06
C ALA A 66 -13.30 -7.11 -8.68
N CYS A 67 -13.61 -8.35 -8.31
CA CYS A 67 -12.61 -9.38 -8.00
C CYS A 67 -11.74 -9.77 -9.23
N ARG A 68 -12.28 -9.67 -10.43
CA ARG A 68 -11.56 -9.94 -11.69
C ARG A 68 -10.71 -8.77 -12.17
N PHE A 69 -10.91 -7.60 -11.61
CA PHE A 69 -10.20 -6.40 -12.01
C PHE A 69 -8.73 -6.45 -11.54
N ARG A 70 -7.82 -5.92 -12.35
CA ARG A 70 -6.37 -5.89 -12.04
C ARG A 70 -6.01 -4.68 -11.18
N TRP A 71 -6.32 -4.74 -9.91
CA TRP A 71 -6.11 -3.67 -8.93
C TRP A 71 -4.65 -3.21 -8.80
N THR A 72 -3.69 -4.07 -9.09
CA THR A 72 -2.26 -3.74 -9.09
C THR A 72 -1.85 -2.67 -10.10
N GLN A 73 -2.73 -2.36 -11.06
CA GLN A 73 -2.50 -1.30 -12.05
C GLN A 73 -3.07 0.06 -11.63
N ILE A 74 -3.78 0.10 -10.51
CA ILE A 74 -4.37 1.33 -9.99
C ILE A 74 -3.44 1.91 -8.94
N SER A 75 -3.10 3.19 -9.08
CA SER A 75 -2.31 3.87 -8.07
C SER A 75 -3.09 3.96 -6.75
N PRO A 76 -2.43 3.88 -5.58
CA PRO A 76 -3.06 4.09 -4.27
C PRO A 76 -3.87 5.38 -4.19
N ALA A 77 -3.44 6.38 -4.93
CA ALA A 77 -4.09 7.68 -5.05
C ALA A 77 -5.52 7.60 -5.62
N VAL A 78 -5.77 6.71 -6.57
CA VAL A 78 -7.11 6.50 -7.14
C VAL A 78 -8.06 5.89 -6.09
N PHE A 79 -7.55 5.07 -5.17
CA PHE A 79 -8.36 4.53 -4.06
C PHE A 79 -8.92 5.65 -3.17
N GLY A 80 -8.10 6.63 -2.80
CA GLY A 80 -8.56 7.79 -2.04
C GLY A 80 -9.71 8.52 -2.72
N SER A 81 -9.60 8.73 -4.05
CA SER A 81 -10.66 9.33 -4.87
C SER A 81 -11.95 8.50 -4.88
N MET A 82 -11.84 7.18 -4.98
CA MET A 82 -12.99 6.27 -4.95
C MET A 82 -13.71 6.32 -3.61
N PHE A 83 -13.00 6.35 -2.49
CA PHE A 83 -13.59 6.53 -1.16
C PHE A 83 -14.38 7.83 -1.06
N GLN A 84 -13.88 8.92 -1.64
CA GLN A 84 -14.59 10.20 -1.64
C GLN A 84 -15.90 10.16 -2.46
N LEU A 85 -15.99 9.33 -3.50
CA LEU A 85 -17.22 9.16 -4.26
C LEU A 85 -18.33 8.46 -3.44
N VAL A 86 -17.95 7.58 -2.51
CA VAL A 86 -18.90 6.85 -1.66
C VAL A 86 -19.43 7.73 -0.52
N LYS A 87 -18.64 8.67 -0.02
CA LYS A 87 -19.09 9.59 1.03
C LYS A 87 -20.08 10.63 0.50
N SER A 88 -21.11 10.96 1.28
CA SER A 88 -22.05 12.01 0.92
C SER A 88 -21.34 13.38 0.80
N LYS A 89 -21.89 14.29 -0.04
CA LYS A 89 -21.34 15.64 -0.19
C LYS A 89 -21.25 16.42 1.15
N GLN A 90 -22.14 16.14 2.10
CA GLN A 90 -22.15 16.77 3.42
C GLN A 90 -21.05 16.23 4.34
N ALA A 91 -20.83 14.90 4.36
CA ALA A 91 -19.74 14.28 5.12
C ALA A 91 -18.36 14.77 4.61
N ARG A 92 -18.17 14.88 3.29
CA ARG A 92 -16.93 15.40 2.69
C ARG A 92 -16.57 16.84 3.12
N ARG A 93 -17.58 17.72 3.28
CA ARG A 93 -17.36 19.10 3.71
C ARG A 93 -17.09 19.22 5.20
N GLY A 94 -17.67 18.35 6.02
CA GLY A 94 -17.48 18.35 7.48
C GLY A 94 -16.12 17.84 7.91
N ASP A 95 -15.62 16.82 7.23
CA ASP A 95 -14.38 16.12 7.64
C ASP A 95 -13.09 16.68 6.99
N GLY A 96 -13.20 17.70 6.11
CA GLY A 96 -12.04 18.29 5.42
C GLY A 96 -11.28 17.32 4.51
N GLU A 97 -11.87 16.17 4.19
CA GLU A 97 -11.25 15.12 3.39
C GLU A 97 -11.25 15.49 1.91
N HIS A 98 -10.27 16.28 1.49
CA HIS A 98 -10.00 16.54 0.09
C HIS A 98 -8.87 15.62 -0.40
N TYR A 99 -9.16 14.86 -1.46
CA TYR A 99 -8.12 14.11 -2.15
C TYR A 99 -7.09 15.06 -2.77
N THR A 100 -5.84 14.90 -2.41
CA THR A 100 -4.74 15.65 -3.02
C THR A 100 -4.12 14.79 -4.11
N SER A 101 -4.06 15.31 -5.35
CA SER A 101 -3.44 14.59 -6.47
C SER A 101 -1.95 14.32 -6.24
N GLU A 102 -1.43 13.25 -6.83
CA GLU A 102 0.01 12.90 -6.75
C GLU A 102 0.89 14.08 -7.16
N GLU A 103 0.52 14.80 -8.21
CA GLU A 103 1.25 15.99 -8.66
C GLU A 103 1.36 17.06 -7.56
N ASN A 104 0.26 17.33 -6.85
CA ASN A 104 0.27 18.31 -5.77
C ASN A 104 1.02 17.80 -4.53
N ILE A 105 0.95 16.51 -4.23
CA ILE A 105 1.76 15.88 -3.18
C ILE A 105 3.24 16.04 -3.51
N LEU A 106 3.66 15.72 -4.74
CA LEU A 106 5.06 15.86 -5.16
C LEU A 106 5.55 17.30 -5.11
N LYS A 107 4.71 18.28 -5.45
CA LYS A 107 5.05 19.72 -5.28
C LYS A 107 5.33 20.09 -3.82
N THR A 108 4.77 19.35 -2.88
CA THR A 108 4.98 19.56 -1.44
C THR A 108 6.20 18.79 -0.93
N ILE A 109 6.24 17.46 -1.15
CA ILE A 109 7.31 16.61 -0.59
C ILE A 109 8.63 16.72 -1.37
N GLY A 110 8.59 17.12 -2.66
CA GLY A 110 9.76 17.33 -3.50
C GLY A 110 10.75 18.26 -2.82
N PRO A 111 10.43 19.55 -2.66
CA PRO A 111 11.35 20.51 -2.08
C PRO A 111 11.64 20.30 -0.59
N LEU A 112 10.82 19.51 0.13
CA LEU A 112 11.06 19.23 1.55
C LEU A 112 12.23 18.26 1.78
N PHE A 113 12.31 17.18 0.99
CA PHE A 113 13.35 16.16 1.14
C PHE A 113 13.60 15.32 -0.11
N LEU A 114 12.57 15.07 -0.94
CA LEU A 114 12.65 14.07 -1.99
C LEU A 114 13.63 14.45 -3.10
N ASP A 115 13.62 15.73 -3.52
CA ASP A 115 14.48 16.26 -4.59
C ASP A 115 15.96 16.19 -4.19
N GLU A 116 16.27 16.45 -2.91
CA GLU A 116 17.62 16.33 -2.40
C GLU A 116 18.12 14.88 -2.46
N TYR A 117 17.32 13.93 -1.97
CA TYR A 117 17.68 12.51 -2.01
C TYR A 117 17.83 12.02 -3.44
N ARG A 118 16.94 12.40 -4.34
CA ARG A 118 17.04 12.05 -5.76
C ARG A 118 18.31 12.61 -6.38
N ALA A 119 18.61 13.88 -6.17
CA ALA A 119 19.83 14.50 -6.70
C ALA A 119 21.12 13.87 -6.14
N ARG A 120 21.11 13.44 -4.88
CA ARG A 120 22.24 12.71 -4.27
C ARG A 120 22.38 11.31 -4.86
N ALA A 121 21.31 10.59 -5.02
CA ALA A 121 21.29 9.26 -5.63
C ALA A 121 21.80 9.32 -7.09
N ASP A 122 21.32 10.27 -7.88
CA ASP A 122 21.75 10.46 -9.26
C ASP A 122 23.26 10.75 -9.36
N ARG A 123 23.79 11.57 -8.45
CA ARG A 123 25.26 11.82 -8.37
C ARG A 123 26.03 10.54 -8.07
N LEU A 124 25.56 9.71 -7.14
CA LEU A 124 26.20 8.42 -6.81
C LEU A 124 26.16 7.46 -7.99
N ILE A 125 25.04 7.40 -8.72
CA ILE A 125 24.86 6.55 -9.90
C ILE A 125 25.76 7.02 -11.07
N GLN A 126 25.88 8.32 -11.29
CA GLN A 126 26.71 8.89 -12.37
C GLN A 126 28.21 8.78 -12.09
N ASN A 127 28.61 8.82 -10.83
CA ASN A 127 30.02 8.74 -10.44
C ASN A 127 30.51 7.28 -10.48
N LYS A 128 31.41 6.97 -11.41
CA LYS A 128 31.98 5.62 -11.59
C LYS A 128 32.84 5.15 -10.42
N THR A 129 33.30 6.07 -9.55
CA THR A 129 34.14 5.76 -8.39
C THR A 129 33.34 5.61 -7.10
N THR A 130 32.01 5.72 -7.17
CA THR A 130 31.13 5.56 -6.01
C THR A 130 31.34 4.21 -5.34
N THR A 131 31.62 4.27 -4.06
CA THR A 131 31.81 3.08 -3.23
C THR A 131 30.47 2.53 -2.72
N ARG A 132 30.44 1.23 -2.40
CA ARG A 132 29.29 0.60 -1.72
C ARG A 132 28.92 1.31 -0.42
N ARG A 133 29.91 1.78 0.33
CA ARG A 133 29.71 2.48 1.62
C ARG A 133 28.92 3.78 1.44
N GLU A 134 29.18 4.53 0.39
CA GLU A 134 28.47 5.78 0.09
C GLU A 134 27.00 5.51 -0.25
N VAL A 135 26.74 4.45 -1.03
CA VAL A 135 25.37 4.04 -1.39
C VAL A 135 24.60 3.57 -0.14
N ILE A 136 25.20 2.70 0.67
CA ILE A 136 24.58 2.23 1.93
C ILE A 136 24.33 3.42 2.87
N GLY A 137 25.26 4.35 2.99
CA GLY A 137 25.13 5.54 3.83
C GLY A 137 23.92 6.40 3.46
N LEU A 138 23.65 6.57 2.16
CA LEU A 138 22.45 7.31 1.72
C LEU A 138 21.16 6.53 2.03
N ILE A 139 21.14 5.21 1.81
CA ILE A 139 19.97 4.37 2.13
C ILE A 139 19.69 4.38 3.63
N GLU A 140 20.73 4.25 4.47
CA GLU A 140 20.61 4.29 5.93
C GLU A 140 20.11 5.65 6.43
N GLU A 141 20.57 6.74 5.82
CA GLU A 141 20.10 8.09 6.14
C GLU A 141 18.60 8.25 5.82
N MET A 142 18.17 7.83 4.62
CA MET A 142 16.74 7.83 4.26
C MET A 142 15.90 7.00 5.23
N ALA A 143 16.40 5.84 5.65
CA ALA A 143 15.71 4.94 6.57
C ALA A 143 15.71 5.43 8.03
N ALA A 144 16.68 6.24 8.43
CA ALA A 144 16.77 6.77 9.80
C ALA A 144 15.83 7.96 10.04
N ASN A 145 15.36 8.63 8.99
CA ASN A 145 14.45 9.75 9.11
C ASN A 145 13.02 9.30 9.43
N ILE A 146 12.36 10.06 10.29
CA ILE A 146 10.95 9.85 10.65
C ILE A 146 10.10 10.86 9.89
N TYR A 147 9.19 10.36 9.07
CA TYR A 147 8.25 11.17 8.31
C TYR A 147 6.90 11.16 9.01
N VAL A 148 6.37 12.33 9.36
CA VAL A 148 5.11 12.47 10.10
C VAL A 148 4.16 13.36 9.32
N ASP A 149 2.95 12.89 9.13
CA ASP A 149 1.83 13.66 8.62
C ASP A 149 0.72 13.68 9.69
N PRO A 150 0.60 14.76 10.47
CA PRO A 150 -0.37 14.85 11.56
C PRO A 150 -1.82 14.96 11.08
N ALA A 151 -2.05 15.17 9.80
CA ALA A 151 -3.36 15.27 9.17
C ALA A 151 -3.51 14.30 7.99
N CYS A 152 -2.93 13.11 8.11
CA CYS A 152 -2.67 12.17 7.01
C CYS A 152 -3.92 11.73 6.22
N GLY A 153 -5.12 11.83 6.77
CA GLY A 153 -6.34 11.33 6.12
C GLY A 153 -6.20 9.86 5.72
N ALA A 154 -6.24 9.57 4.43
CA ALA A 154 -6.01 8.23 3.88
C ALA A 154 -4.50 7.86 3.74
N GLY A 155 -3.59 8.69 4.24
CA GLY A 155 -2.15 8.45 4.19
C GLY A 155 -1.51 8.71 2.82
N ASN A 156 -2.15 9.44 1.92
CA ASN A 156 -1.68 9.62 0.54
C ASN A 156 -0.28 10.23 0.47
N PHE A 157 0.04 11.22 1.33
CA PHE A 157 1.36 11.83 1.38
C PHE A 157 2.43 10.83 1.81
N LEU A 158 2.19 10.08 2.88
CA LEU A 158 3.12 9.09 3.40
C LEU A 158 3.31 7.93 2.43
N ASN A 159 2.23 7.45 1.82
CA ASN A 159 2.29 6.36 0.83
C ASN A 159 3.10 6.76 -0.40
N LEU A 160 2.89 7.98 -0.93
CA LEU A 160 3.64 8.45 -2.09
C LEU A 160 5.10 8.74 -1.73
N ALA A 161 5.36 9.35 -0.57
CA ALA A 161 6.72 9.56 -0.06
C ALA A 161 7.48 8.23 0.06
N TYR A 162 6.86 7.23 0.69
CA TYR A 162 7.42 5.89 0.80
C TYR A 162 7.73 5.28 -0.58
N ALA A 163 6.76 5.30 -1.50
CA ALA A 163 6.95 4.75 -2.84
C ALA A 163 8.14 5.42 -3.57
N LYS A 164 8.28 6.74 -3.46
CA LYS A 164 9.37 7.48 -4.09
C LYS A 164 10.74 7.25 -3.43
N LEU A 165 10.79 7.09 -2.12
CA LEU A 165 12.02 6.71 -1.42
C LEU A 165 12.46 5.28 -1.80
N ARG A 166 11.51 4.34 -1.91
CA ARG A 166 11.76 2.98 -2.41
C ARG A 166 12.25 2.95 -3.86
N GLU A 167 11.75 3.84 -4.71
CA GLU A 167 12.23 4.01 -6.08
C GLU A 167 13.71 4.42 -6.09
N ILE A 168 14.09 5.41 -5.30
CA ILE A 168 15.49 5.86 -5.15
C ILE A 168 16.39 4.72 -4.65
N GLU A 169 15.97 4.01 -3.62
CA GLU A 169 16.71 2.87 -3.07
C GLU A 169 16.90 1.76 -4.13
N THR A 170 15.83 1.44 -4.86
CA THR A 170 15.87 0.42 -5.91
C THR A 170 16.85 0.79 -7.03
N ASP A 171 16.87 2.06 -7.45
CA ASP A 171 17.77 2.56 -8.47
C ASP A 171 19.25 2.44 -8.01
N LEU A 172 19.54 2.82 -6.76
CA LEU A 172 20.86 2.70 -6.17
C LEU A 172 21.34 1.24 -6.09
N LEU A 173 20.48 0.34 -5.63
CA LEU A 173 20.78 -1.08 -5.53
C LEU A 173 20.94 -1.73 -6.91
N ALA A 174 20.12 -1.36 -7.87
CA ALA A 174 20.23 -1.84 -9.26
C ALA A 174 21.55 -1.38 -9.90
N ASP A 175 21.98 -0.16 -9.64
CA ASP A 175 23.28 0.34 -10.11
C ASP A 175 24.45 -0.41 -9.47
N GLN A 176 24.42 -0.63 -8.16
CA GLN A 176 25.44 -1.41 -7.46
C GLN A 176 25.54 -2.84 -8.01
N ARG A 177 24.43 -3.51 -8.25
CA ARG A 177 24.41 -4.85 -8.88
C ARG A 177 25.07 -4.85 -10.25
N ARG A 178 24.80 -3.85 -11.08
CA ARG A 178 25.43 -3.71 -12.40
C ARG A 178 26.94 -3.56 -12.31
N ARG A 179 27.45 -2.85 -11.31
CA ARG A 179 28.89 -2.58 -11.11
C ARG A 179 29.63 -3.80 -10.55
N THR A 180 29.05 -4.51 -9.61
CA THR A 180 29.73 -5.61 -8.89
C THR A 180 29.57 -6.96 -9.57
N GLY A 181 28.57 -7.12 -10.45
CA GLY A 181 28.26 -8.40 -11.09
C GLY A 181 27.80 -9.50 -10.11
N SER A 182 27.61 -9.17 -8.84
CA SER A 182 27.28 -10.10 -7.77
C SER A 182 25.86 -9.86 -7.23
N LEU A 183 25.13 -10.94 -7.04
CA LEU A 183 23.90 -11.02 -6.25
C LEU A 183 24.27 -11.13 -4.76
N ASP A 184 25.03 -10.19 -4.22
CA ASP A 184 25.31 -10.17 -2.78
C ASP A 184 24.06 -9.72 -2.04
N LEU A 185 23.26 -10.70 -1.60
CA LEU A 185 22.04 -10.54 -0.81
C LEU A 185 22.25 -9.97 0.58
N SER A 186 23.50 -9.70 0.99
CA SER A 186 23.83 -9.07 2.27
C SER A 186 23.46 -7.57 2.35
N LEU A 187 22.84 -7.01 1.31
CA LEU A 187 22.18 -5.69 1.32
C LEU A 187 20.73 -5.74 1.82
N ASP A 188 20.37 -6.77 2.59
CA ASP A 188 19.01 -6.95 3.14
C ASP A 188 18.60 -5.95 4.23
N VAL A 189 19.29 -4.83 4.36
CA VAL A 189 18.78 -3.71 5.16
C VAL A 189 17.92 -2.82 4.29
N THR A 190 16.74 -3.32 3.94
CA THR A 190 15.76 -2.56 3.17
C THR A 190 14.98 -1.62 4.07
N LEU A 191 14.43 -0.53 3.48
CA LEU A 191 13.49 0.37 4.17
C LEU A 191 12.31 -0.42 4.82
N ASP A 192 11.90 -1.55 4.23
CA ASP A 192 10.82 -2.40 4.75
C ASP A 192 11.09 -3.00 6.13
N GLN A 193 12.35 -3.21 6.49
CA GLN A 193 12.70 -3.83 7.79
C GLN A 193 12.70 -2.83 8.95
N ARG A 194 12.54 -1.53 8.68
CA ARG A 194 12.63 -0.46 9.67
C ARG A 194 11.33 0.32 9.88
N ILE A 195 10.27 0.00 9.14
CA ILE A 195 8.93 0.59 9.34
C ILE A 195 8.18 -0.29 10.34
N HIS A 196 8.11 0.17 11.57
CA HIS A 196 7.31 -0.40 12.66
C HIS A 196 6.10 0.47 12.94
#